data_bc2412a621c4022ab53baa79727682c3
#
_entry.id   bc2412a621c4022ab53baa79727682c3
#
_cell.length_a   1.000
_cell.length_b   1.000
_cell.length_c   1.000
_cell.angle_alpha   90.00
_cell.angle_beta   90.00
_cell.angle_gamma   90.00
#
_symmetry.space_group_name_H-M   'P 1'
#
loop_
_entity.id
_entity.type
_entity.pdbx_description
1 polymer ?
#
loop_
_entity_poly.entity_id
_entity_poly.type
_entity_poly.pdbx_seq_one_letter_code
_entity_poly.pdbx_strand_id
1 'polypeptide(L)' 'MKVVLDIETDGFNPSKVHCIVAKDINTNVVTVFDPSTMYSFNNWAKQVDKFIMH' A
#
# COMPACT_ATOMS: atom_id res chain seq x y z
N MET A 1 12.56 -4.26 -5.42
CA MET A 1 11.76 -4.40 -4.17
C MET A 1 10.47 -5.12 -4.51
N LYS A 2 10.19 -6.18 -3.78
CA LYS A 2 8.93 -6.93 -3.91
C LYS A 2 8.08 -6.65 -2.70
N VAL A 3 6.81 -6.31 -2.91
CA VAL A 3 5.95 -5.78 -1.86
C VAL A 3 4.63 -6.51 -1.84
N VAL A 4 4.20 -6.93 -0.65
CA VAL A 4 2.84 -7.42 -0.41
C VAL A 4 1.98 -6.22 -0.05
N LEU A 5 0.89 -6.04 -0.78
CA LEU A 5 -0.09 -4.99 -0.52
C LEU A 5 -1.33 -5.55 0.14
N ASP A 6 -1.78 -4.84 1.17
CA ASP A 6 -3.07 -5.08 1.80
C ASP A 6 -3.82 -3.75 1.79
N ILE A 7 -4.92 -3.69 1.04
CA ILE A 7 -5.70 -2.47 0.87
C ILE A 7 -6.94 -2.56 1.75
N GLU A 8 -7.03 -1.64 2.70
CA GLU A 8 -8.18 -1.54 3.58
C GLU A 8 -9.13 -0.46 3.07
N THR A 9 -10.40 -0.79 2.98
CA THR A 9 -11.43 0.12 2.53
C THR A 9 -12.48 0.32 3.62
N ASP A 10 -13.27 1.38 3.50
CA ASP A 10 -14.45 1.57 4.34
C ASP A 10 -15.49 0.52 3.95
N GLY A 11 -15.90 -0.30 4.91
CA GLY A 11 -16.88 -1.35 4.69
C GLY A 11 -18.25 -0.84 4.23
N PHE A 12 -18.58 0.41 4.56
CA PHE A 12 -19.84 1.04 4.16
C PHE A 12 -19.73 1.76 2.82
N ASN A 13 -18.50 2.12 2.43
CA ASN A 13 -18.27 2.83 1.19
C ASN A 13 -16.96 2.31 0.57
N PRO A 14 -17.01 1.14 -0.10
CA PRO A 14 -15.80 0.51 -0.63
C PRO A 14 -15.13 1.31 -1.76
N SER A 15 -15.75 2.37 -2.25
CA SER A 15 -15.11 3.25 -3.22
C SER A 15 -14.02 4.13 -2.59
N LYS A 16 -13.99 4.23 -1.26
CA LYS A 16 -12.98 5.00 -0.54
C LYS A 16 -11.93 4.08 0.04
N VAL A 17 -10.69 4.25 -0.40
CA VAL A 17 -9.55 3.56 0.19
C VAL A 17 -9.24 4.22 1.53
N HIS A 18 -9.25 3.42 2.60
CA HIS A 18 -8.96 3.88 3.95
C HIS A 18 -7.46 3.93 4.20
N CYS A 19 -6.76 2.83 3.90
CA CYS A 19 -5.31 2.82 3.97
C CYS A 19 -4.75 1.69 3.10
N ILE A 20 -3.47 1.83 2.77
CA ILE A 20 -2.71 0.79 2.08
C ILE A 20 -1.56 0.40 2.99
N VAL A 21 -1.44 -0.88 3.30
CA VAL A 21 -0.31 -1.44 4.04
C VAL A 21 0.57 -2.19 3.05
N ALA A 22 1.83 -1.78 2.98
CA ALA A 22 2.80 -2.36 2.05
C ALA A 22 3.97 -2.94 2.85
N LYS A 23 4.28 -4.21 2.61
CA LYS A 23 5.40 -4.88 3.29
C LYS A 23 6.41 -5.35 2.27
N ASP A 24 7.66 -4.89 2.41
CA ASP A 24 8.79 -5.40 1.64
C ASP A 24 9.12 -6.80 2.14
N ILE A 25 9.02 -7.81 1.26
CA ILE A 25 9.19 -9.21 1.68
C ILE A 25 10.65 -9.56 1.95
N ASN A 26 11.61 -8.76 1.48
CA ASN A 26 13.03 -9.01 1.70
C ASN A 26 13.51 -8.42 3.03
N THR A 27 13.04 -7.23 3.37
CA THR A 27 13.50 -6.49 4.56
C THR A 27 12.51 -6.52 5.70
N ASN A 28 11.25 -6.92 5.45
CA ASN A 28 10.14 -6.87 6.39
C ASN A 28 9.77 -5.45 6.82
N VAL A 29 10.24 -4.44 6.10
CA VAL A 29 9.85 -3.05 6.34
C VAL A 29 8.40 -2.86 5.93
N VAL A 30 7.60 -2.29 6.83
CA VAL A 30 6.18 -2.02 6.60
C VAL A 30 6.01 -0.52 6.39
N THR A 31 5.33 -0.16 5.30
CA THR A 31 4.98 1.23 4.99
C THR A 31 3.46 1.31 4.92
N VAL A 32 2.89 2.32 5.59
CA VAL A 32 1.44 2.53 5.61
C VAL A 32 1.13 3.87 4.95
N PHE A 33 0.19 3.83 4.01
CA PHE A 33 -0.33 5.03 3.36
C PHE A 33 -1.76 5.23 3.81
N ASP A 34 -2.02 6.32 4.53
CA ASP A 34 -3.37 6.74 4.92
C ASP A 34 -3.88 7.81 3.93
N PRO A 35 -5.11 8.31 4.08
CA PRO A 35 -5.63 9.32 3.17
C PRO A 35 -4.75 10.58 3.07
N SER A 36 -4.07 10.95 4.15
CA SER A 36 -3.22 12.15 4.16
C SER A 36 -1.89 11.94 3.43
N THR A 37 -1.43 10.69 3.30
CA THR A 37 -0.16 10.36 2.65
C THR A 37 -0.33 9.65 1.31
N MET A 38 -1.56 9.40 0.91
CA MET A 38 -1.87 8.65 -0.32
C MET A 38 -1.27 9.31 -1.57
N TYR A 39 -1.11 10.63 -1.55
CA TYR A 39 -0.52 11.36 -2.67
C TYR A 39 0.92 10.91 -2.99
N SER A 40 1.63 10.39 -2.01
CA SER A 40 3.02 9.94 -2.19
C SER A 40 3.13 8.49 -2.65
N PHE A 41 2.02 7.76 -2.66
CA PHE A 41 2.01 6.33 -3.00
C PHE A 41 2.55 6.08 -4.42
N ASN A 42 2.14 6.88 -5.40
CA ASN A 42 2.56 6.69 -6.79
C ASN A 42 4.08 6.82 -6.95
N ASN A 43 4.70 7.80 -6.29
CA ASN A 43 6.15 7.95 -6.34
C ASN A 43 6.87 6.81 -5.67
N TRP A 44 6.38 6.38 -4.53
CA TRP A 44 6.94 5.23 -3.82
C TRP A 44 6.80 3.95 -4.65
N ALA A 45 5.65 3.75 -5.30
CA ALA A 45 5.36 2.57 -6.08
C ALA A 45 6.30 2.40 -7.29
N LYS A 46 6.88 3.47 -7.79
CA LYS A 46 7.85 3.42 -8.89
C LYS A 46 9.11 2.66 -8.52
N GLN A 47 9.40 2.52 -7.23
CA GLN A 47 10.56 1.80 -6.73
C GLN A 47 10.29 0.30 -6.57
N VAL A 48 9.05 -0.12 -6.74
CA VAL A 48 8.62 -1.50 -6.52
C VAL A 48 8.66 -2.26 -7.84
N ASP A 49 9.38 -3.38 -7.83
CA ASP A 49 9.48 -4.23 -9.02
C ASP A 49 8.26 -5.12 -9.19
N LYS A 50 7.70 -5.58 -8.09
CA LYS A 50 6.56 -6.48 -8.12
C LYS A 50 5.66 -6.25 -6.92
N PHE A 51 4.36 -6.15 -7.19
CA PHE A 51 3.32 -6.13 -6.17
C PHE A 51 2.65 -7.49 -6.07
N ILE A 52 2.45 -7.94 -4.84
CA ILE A 52 1.69 -9.15 -4.53
C ILE A 52 0.48 -8.70 -3.75
N MET A 53 -0.70 -8.89 -4.32
CA MET A 53 -1.95 -8.52 -3.65
C MET A 53 -2.35 -9.58 -2.63
N HIS A 54 -2.75 -9.11 -1.50
CA HIS A 54 -3.25 -9.97 -0.42
C HIS A 54 -4.77 -9.99 -0.42
#